data_4228d1c6f20e7869d652522c5bd8999e
#
_entry.id   4228d1c6f20e7869d652522c5bd8999e
#
_cell.length_a   1.000
_cell.length_b   1.000
_cell.length_c   1.000
_cell.angle_alpha   90.00
_cell.angle_beta   90.00
_cell.angle_gamma   90.00
#
_symmetry.space_group_name_H-M   'P 1'
#
loop_
_entity.id
_entity.type
_entity.pdbx_description
1 polymer ?
#
loop_
_entity_poly.entity_id
_entity_poly.type
_entity_poly.pdbx_seq_one_letter_code
_entity_poly.pdbx_strand_id
1 'polypeptide(L)'
;MKLTYRNRIGSLENTFSSFTASLRIKPQTLRYFNWNQYIYLEPNVWTFYQENKPVSRLLVSCRVPEDGSEYVQQVDLLTPMTWEKCEAWSHTKVGRRGDRYKEMKERMAEECITLAERFIPGLHNMVAERYTSTPLTYRDYTLTPTGSAYGLRKDFNNPITTMLSPRTPIP
;
A
#
# COMPACT_ATOMS: atom_id res chain seq x y z
N MET A 1 -3.31 9.85 31.21
CA MET A 1 -4.31 9.00 30.50
C MET A 1 -4.68 7.80 31.37
N LYS A 2 -5.98 7.52 31.57
CA LYS A 2 -6.44 6.37 32.40
C LYS A 2 -5.96 5.04 31.79
N LEU A 3 -5.44 4.13 32.59
CA LEU A 3 -4.90 2.83 32.15
C LEU A 3 -5.92 2.02 31.34
N THR A 4 -7.18 2.02 31.76
CA THR A 4 -8.30 1.33 31.09
C THR A 4 -8.49 1.82 29.66
N TYR A 5 -8.41 3.15 29.42
CA TYR A 5 -8.53 3.71 28.08
C TYR A 5 -7.34 3.30 27.21
N ARG A 6 -6.12 3.36 27.75
CA ARG A 6 -4.91 2.93 27.05
C ARG A 6 -4.98 1.47 26.63
N ASN A 7 -5.38 0.60 27.56
CA ASN A 7 -5.50 -0.84 27.29
C ASN A 7 -6.57 -1.10 26.22
N ARG A 8 -7.73 -0.43 26.31
CA ARG A 8 -8.78 -0.53 25.29
C ARG A 8 -8.27 -0.15 23.91
N ILE A 9 -7.59 1.00 23.75
CA ILE A 9 -7.07 1.42 22.46
C ILE A 9 -6.00 0.45 21.96
N GLY A 10 -5.11 -0.02 22.83
CA GLY A 10 -4.04 -0.96 22.49
C GLY A 10 -4.52 -2.36 22.10
N SER A 11 -5.75 -2.74 22.49
CA SER A 11 -6.34 -4.04 22.12
C SER A 11 -7.15 -4.01 20.82
N LEU A 12 -7.34 -2.84 20.20
CA LEU A 12 -8.06 -2.73 18.93
C LEU A 12 -7.18 -3.13 17.75
N GLU A 13 -7.74 -3.92 16.87
CA GLU A 13 -7.06 -4.35 15.64
C GLU A 13 -6.92 -3.20 14.64
N ASN A 14 -5.83 -3.21 13.90
CA ASN A 14 -5.62 -2.31 12.78
C ASN A 14 -6.15 -2.90 11.47
N THR A 15 -6.48 -2.02 10.52
CA THR A 15 -6.82 -2.45 9.16
C THR A 15 -5.56 -2.94 8.43
N PHE A 16 -5.79 -3.54 7.26
CA PHE A 16 -4.69 -3.88 6.34
C PHE A 16 -3.91 -2.63 5.92
N SER A 17 -2.76 -2.87 5.37
CA SER A 17 -1.87 -1.88 4.77
C SER A 17 -1.87 -2.00 3.24
N SER A 18 -0.89 -1.41 2.61
CA SER A 18 -0.66 -1.51 1.17
C SER A 18 0.81 -1.73 0.85
N PHE A 19 1.02 -2.32 -0.32
CA PHE A 19 2.27 -2.22 -1.05
C PHE A 19 2.09 -1.18 -2.15
N THR A 20 3.06 -0.29 -2.30
CA THR A 20 3.05 0.70 -3.37
C THR A 20 4.34 0.59 -4.18
N ALA A 21 4.22 0.51 -5.49
CA ALA A 21 5.32 0.71 -6.42
C ALA A 21 5.12 2.05 -7.13
N SER A 22 5.98 3.02 -6.83
CA SER A 22 6.02 4.32 -7.49
C SER A 22 7.03 4.25 -8.63
N LEU A 23 6.55 4.40 -9.85
CA LEU A 23 7.32 4.25 -11.08
C LEU A 23 7.62 5.62 -11.65
N ARG A 24 8.90 5.96 -11.78
CA ARG A 24 9.32 7.09 -12.62
C ARG A 24 9.27 6.67 -14.08
N ILE A 25 8.57 7.42 -14.90
CA ILE A 25 8.33 7.11 -16.30
C ILE A 25 9.34 7.87 -17.17
N LYS A 26 9.85 7.20 -18.20
CA LYS A 26 10.73 7.82 -19.20
C LYS A 26 10.00 8.97 -19.89
N PRO A 27 10.69 10.08 -20.17
CA PRO A 27 10.06 11.24 -20.82
C PRO A 27 9.34 10.87 -22.12
N GLN A 28 8.16 11.44 -22.31
CA GLN A 28 7.36 11.35 -23.54
C GLN A 28 6.92 9.92 -23.95
N THR A 29 6.93 8.95 -23.02
CA THR A 29 6.53 7.56 -23.34
C THR A 29 5.09 7.24 -22.97
N LEU A 30 4.47 7.94 -22.00
CA LEU A 30 3.10 7.72 -21.56
C LEU A 30 2.35 9.04 -21.49
N ARG A 31 1.22 9.14 -22.19
CA ARG A 31 0.33 10.31 -22.07
C ARG A 31 -0.42 10.30 -20.74
N TYR A 32 -0.60 11.48 -20.18
CA TYR A 32 -1.37 11.65 -18.93
C TYR A 32 -2.84 11.27 -19.16
N PHE A 33 -3.37 10.57 -18.16
CA PHE A 33 -4.79 10.27 -18.07
C PHE A 33 -5.32 10.66 -16.68
N ASN A 34 -6.48 11.32 -16.66
CA ASN A 34 -7.07 11.89 -15.45
C ASN A 34 -8.13 10.97 -14.85
N TRP A 35 -7.79 9.71 -14.60
CA TRP A 35 -8.63 8.76 -13.86
C TRP A 35 -7.79 7.72 -13.16
N ASN A 36 -8.36 7.08 -12.14
CA ASN A 36 -7.77 5.91 -11.51
C ASN A 36 -8.30 4.64 -12.16
N GLN A 37 -7.40 3.69 -12.41
CA GLN A 37 -7.76 2.38 -12.91
C GLN A 37 -7.73 1.37 -11.76
N TYR A 38 -8.86 0.71 -11.51
CA TYR A 38 -8.98 -0.36 -10.53
C TYR A 38 -9.04 -1.71 -11.25
N ILE A 39 -8.09 -2.57 -10.97
CA ILE A 39 -7.94 -3.89 -11.59
C ILE A 39 -8.27 -4.96 -10.57
N TYR A 40 -9.16 -5.89 -10.94
CA TYR A 40 -9.52 -7.05 -10.14
C TYR A 40 -9.48 -8.29 -11.03
N LEU A 41 -8.72 -9.32 -10.64
CA LEU A 41 -8.68 -10.60 -11.35
C LEU A 41 -9.76 -11.56 -10.87
N GLU A 42 -10.33 -11.32 -9.70
CA GLU A 42 -11.35 -12.14 -9.06
C GLU A 42 -12.55 -11.28 -8.64
N PRO A 43 -13.79 -11.78 -8.77
CA PRO A 43 -14.99 -11.04 -8.35
C PRO A 43 -15.04 -10.76 -6.85
N ASN A 44 -14.48 -11.66 -6.01
CA ASN A 44 -14.45 -11.47 -4.58
C ASN A 44 -13.26 -10.60 -4.16
N VAL A 45 -13.54 -9.35 -3.89
CA VAL A 45 -12.52 -8.34 -3.51
C VAL A 45 -11.89 -8.59 -2.13
N TRP A 46 -12.46 -9.46 -1.31
CA TRP A 46 -11.98 -9.72 0.05
C TRP A 46 -10.95 -10.84 0.14
N THR A 47 -10.66 -11.54 -0.95
CA THR A 47 -9.68 -12.65 -0.97
C THR A 47 -8.21 -12.21 -0.88
N PHE A 48 -7.92 -10.91 -0.82
CA PHE A 48 -6.53 -10.42 -0.70
C PHE A 48 -5.85 -10.79 0.63
N TYR A 49 -6.62 -11.18 1.64
CA TYR A 49 -6.10 -11.72 2.90
C TYR A 49 -5.52 -13.13 2.76
N GLN A 50 -5.81 -13.85 1.66
CA GLN A 50 -5.26 -15.19 1.46
C GLN A 50 -3.76 -15.10 1.19
N GLU A 51 -2.99 -15.85 1.98
CA GLU A 51 -1.55 -15.93 1.87
C GLU A 51 -1.13 -16.60 0.54
N ASN A 52 0.08 -16.24 0.08
CA ASN A 52 0.76 -16.87 -1.07
C ASN A 52 0.10 -16.71 -2.45
N LYS A 53 -0.85 -15.81 -2.64
CA LYS A 53 -1.35 -15.47 -3.97
C LYS A 53 -0.55 -14.32 -4.59
N PRO A 54 -0.31 -14.35 -5.91
CA PRO A 54 0.20 -13.20 -6.65
C PRO A 54 -0.72 -11.98 -6.52
N VAL A 55 -0.22 -10.82 -6.90
CA VAL A 55 -1.02 -9.59 -6.93
C VAL A 55 -2.20 -9.77 -7.88
N SER A 56 -3.41 -9.70 -7.33
CA SER A 56 -4.67 -9.89 -8.09
C SER A 56 -5.57 -8.65 -8.08
N ARG A 57 -5.15 -7.60 -7.38
CA ARG A 57 -5.85 -6.32 -7.26
C ARG A 57 -4.85 -5.20 -7.31
N LEU A 58 -5.17 -4.18 -8.08
CA LEU A 58 -4.27 -3.06 -8.29
C LEU A 58 -5.07 -1.78 -8.52
N LEU A 59 -4.65 -0.72 -7.86
CA LEU A 59 -4.98 0.64 -8.23
C LEU A 59 -3.81 1.21 -9.03
N VAL A 60 -4.09 1.71 -10.21
CA VAL A 60 -3.14 2.45 -11.05
C VAL A 60 -3.56 3.91 -11.04
N SER A 61 -2.66 4.79 -10.68
CA SER A 61 -2.88 6.23 -10.63
C SER A 61 -1.71 6.99 -11.25
N CYS A 62 -2.02 7.97 -12.09
CA CYS A 62 -1.02 8.91 -12.59
C CYS A 62 -1.00 10.17 -11.75
N ARG A 63 0.19 10.68 -11.45
CA ARG A 63 0.30 12.04 -10.92
C ARG A 63 0.14 13.07 -12.02
N VAL A 64 -0.53 14.19 -11.67
CA VAL A 64 -0.61 15.34 -12.56
C VAL A 64 0.81 15.83 -12.85
N PRO A 65 1.20 16.01 -14.12
CA PRO A 65 2.52 16.53 -14.46
C PRO A 65 2.73 17.94 -13.89
N GLU A 66 3.80 18.13 -13.12
CA GLU A 66 4.10 19.40 -12.45
C GLU A 66 4.46 20.52 -13.44
N ASP A 67 4.99 20.16 -14.60
CA ASP A 67 5.40 21.09 -15.67
C ASP A 67 4.27 21.42 -16.66
N GLY A 68 3.05 20.94 -16.40
CA GLY A 68 1.91 21.11 -17.30
C GLY A 68 2.02 20.32 -18.60
N SER A 69 2.98 19.39 -18.71
CA SER A 69 3.15 18.48 -19.84
C SER A 69 1.95 17.57 -20.02
N GLU A 70 1.69 17.13 -21.24
CA GLU A 70 0.72 16.07 -21.53
C GLU A 70 1.27 14.66 -21.28
N TYR A 71 2.51 14.53 -20.79
CA TYR A 71 3.17 13.26 -20.52
C TYR A 71 3.35 13.01 -19.03
N VAL A 72 3.12 11.77 -18.62
CA VAL A 72 3.26 11.31 -17.24
C VAL A 72 4.73 11.28 -16.84
N GLN A 73 5.02 11.79 -15.63
CA GLN A 73 6.32 11.66 -14.98
C GLN A 73 6.34 10.52 -13.96
N GLN A 74 5.20 10.24 -13.33
CA GLN A 74 5.06 9.20 -12.31
C GLN A 74 3.73 8.46 -12.40
N VAL A 75 3.81 7.13 -12.26
CA VAL A 75 2.68 6.22 -12.07
C VAL A 75 2.83 5.54 -10.71
N ASP A 76 1.78 5.57 -9.91
CA ASP A 76 1.72 4.84 -8.65
C ASP A 76 0.83 3.60 -8.81
N LEU A 77 1.40 2.44 -8.46
CA LEU A 77 0.73 1.14 -8.44
C LEU A 77 0.53 0.73 -6.99
N LEU A 78 -0.71 0.61 -6.54
CA LEU A 78 -1.04 0.29 -5.16
C LEU A 78 -1.85 -1.00 -5.08
N THR A 79 -1.39 -1.94 -4.26
CA THR A 79 -2.09 -3.20 -3.95
C THR A 79 -2.24 -3.39 -2.45
N PRO A 80 -3.36 -3.95 -1.95
CA PRO A 80 -3.48 -4.31 -0.54
C PRO A 80 -2.38 -5.27 -0.10
N MET A 81 -1.83 -5.04 1.07
CA MET A 81 -0.83 -5.91 1.69
C MET A 81 -1.11 -6.04 3.18
N THR A 82 -1.16 -7.27 3.67
CA THR A 82 -1.31 -7.52 5.11
C THR A 82 0.04 -7.45 5.82
N TRP A 83 -0.01 -7.23 7.14
CA TRP A 83 1.19 -7.14 7.97
C TRP A 83 2.02 -8.44 7.96
N GLU A 84 1.35 -9.59 7.96
CA GLU A 84 1.96 -10.91 8.02
C GLU A 84 2.96 -11.13 6.88
N LYS A 85 2.71 -10.54 5.70
CA LYS A 85 3.64 -10.64 4.55
C LYS A 85 5.00 -9.99 4.78
N CYS A 86 5.13 -9.13 5.77
CA CYS A 86 6.40 -8.46 6.09
C CYS A 86 6.80 -8.55 7.59
N GLU A 87 6.01 -9.23 8.42
CA GLU A 87 6.22 -9.34 9.85
C GLU A 87 7.59 -9.91 10.24
N ALA A 88 8.09 -10.87 9.45
CA ALA A 88 9.42 -11.45 9.66
C ALA A 88 10.55 -10.41 9.74
N TRP A 89 10.36 -9.24 9.14
CA TRP A 89 11.32 -8.13 9.19
C TRP A 89 10.93 -7.02 10.18
N SER A 90 9.92 -7.23 11.01
CA SER A 90 9.37 -6.21 11.93
C SER A 90 10.38 -5.66 12.94
N HIS A 91 11.36 -6.47 13.32
CA HIS A 91 12.44 -6.13 14.26
C HIS A 91 13.63 -5.41 13.60
N THR A 92 13.61 -5.25 12.27
CA THR A 92 14.69 -4.63 11.51
C THR A 92 14.47 -3.13 11.30
N LYS A 93 15.55 -2.41 11.00
CA LYS A 93 15.52 -0.96 10.72
C LYS A 93 15.51 -0.68 9.21
N VAL A 94 15.01 0.52 8.85
CA VAL A 94 15.10 1.04 7.49
C VAL A 94 16.53 0.92 6.94
N GLY A 95 16.66 0.46 5.70
CA GLY A 95 17.97 0.27 5.04
C GLY A 95 18.74 -0.97 5.48
N ARG A 96 18.32 -1.71 6.52
CA ARG A 96 19.03 -2.88 7.08
C ARG A 96 18.15 -4.13 7.17
N ARG A 97 17.28 -4.36 6.20
CA ARG A 97 16.33 -5.49 6.19
C ARG A 97 16.83 -6.72 5.43
N GLY A 98 18.00 -6.62 4.79
CA GLY A 98 18.63 -7.72 4.06
C GLY A 98 18.04 -7.98 2.67
N ASP A 99 18.67 -8.91 1.95
CA ASP A 99 18.39 -9.12 0.53
C ASP A 99 17.05 -9.82 0.28
N ARG A 100 16.64 -10.76 1.13
CA ARG A 100 15.31 -11.41 1.04
C ARG A 100 14.15 -10.41 1.07
N TYR A 101 14.29 -9.33 1.85
CA TYR A 101 13.28 -8.27 1.88
C TYR A 101 13.27 -7.47 0.58
N LYS A 102 14.44 -7.19 0.00
CA LYS A 102 14.55 -6.54 -1.31
C LYS A 102 13.93 -7.41 -2.41
N GLU A 103 14.28 -8.69 -2.44
CA GLU A 103 13.73 -9.66 -3.40
C GLU A 103 12.20 -9.76 -3.33
N MET A 104 11.64 -9.79 -2.12
CA MET A 104 10.19 -9.77 -1.93
C MET A 104 9.57 -8.50 -2.54
N LYS A 105 10.15 -7.33 -2.29
CA LYS A 105 9.67 -6.06 -2.84
C LYS A 105 9.79 -6.00 -4.35
N GLU A 106 10.91 -6.45 -4.90
CA GLU A 106 11.12 -6.50 -6.35
C GLU A 106 10.12 -7.42 -7.03
N ARG A 107 9.89 -8.63 -6.49
CA ARG A 107 8.88 -9.54 -6.99
C ARG A 107 7.48 -8.92 -6.98
N MET A 108 7.08 -8.29 -5.88
CA MET A 108 5.77 -7.64 -5.81
C MET A 108 5.64 -6.46 -6.78
N ALA A 109 6.70 -5.68 -6.96
CA ALA A 109 6.71 -4.60 -7.95
C ALA A 109 6.53 -5.14 -9.37
N GLU A 110 7.23 -6.21 -9.70
CA GLU A 110 7.12 -6.89 -11.00
C GLU A 110 5.72 -7.44 -11.26
N GLU A 111 5.10 -8.07 -10.27
CA GLU A 111 3.72 -8.54 -10.33
C GLU A 111 2.74 -7.37 -10.56
N CYS A 112 2.94 -6.23 -9.88
CA CYS A 112 2.13 -5.03 -10.08
C CYS A 112 2.28 -4.46 -11.49
N ILE A 113 3.51 -4.36 -12.01
CA ILE A 113 3.77 -3.85 -13.36
C ILE A 113 3.15 -4.77 -14.41
N THR A 114 3.35 -6.07 -14.28
CA THR A 114 2.76 -7.08 -15.18
C THR A 114 1.23 -6.99 -15.21
N LEU A 115 0.61 -6.78 -14.05
CA LEU A 115 -0.84 -6.61 -13.98
C LEU A 115 -1.29 -5.29 -14.60
N ALA A 116 -0.54 -4.20 -14.39
CA ALA A 116 -0.82 -2.89 -14.96
C ALA A 116 -0.68 -2.87 -16.50
N GLU A 117 0.17 -3.69 -17.09
CA GLU A 117 0.36 -3.79 -18.54
C GLU A 117 -0.91 -4.20 -19.31
N ARG A 118 -1.90 -4.77 -18.63
CA ARG A 118 -3.22 -5.01 -19.23
C ARG A 118 -3.94 -3.71 -19.64
N PHE A 119 -3.59 -2.57 -19.06
CA PHE A 119 -4.18 -1.25 -19.30
C PHE A 119 -3.19 -0.26 -19.88
N ILE A 120 -1.89 -0.44 -19.59
CA ILE A 120 -0.79 0.37 -20.12
C ILE A 120 0.18 -0.56 -20.84
N PRO A 121 -0.13 -0.97 -22.08
CA PRO A 121 0.73 -1.89 -22.83
C PRO A 121 2.16 -1.37 -22.94
N GLY A 122 3.13 -2.21 -22.62
CA GLY A 122 4.55 -1.86 -22.66
C GLY A 122 5.06 -1.03 -21.48
N LEU A 123 4.31 -0.97 -20.38
CA LEU A 123 4.70 -0.21 -19.19
C LEU A 123 6.12 -0.55 -18.70
N HIS A 124 6.53 -1.82 -18.72
CA HIS A 124 7.89 -2.22 -18.36
C HIS A 124 8.96 -1.43 -19.09
N ASN A 125 8.77 -1.21 -20.39
CA ASN A 125 9.73 -0.48 -21.23
C ASN A 125 9.74 1.04 -20.96
N MET A 126 8.64 1.56 -20.38
CA MET A 126 8.48 2.97 -20.06
C MET A 126 9.06 3.33 -18.69
N VAL A 127 9.29 2.36 -17.81
CA VAL A 127 9.84 2.58 -16.47
C VAL A 127 11.32 2.94 -16.55
N ALA A 128 11.69 4.07 -15.95
CA ALA A 128 13.07 4.49 -15.77
C ALA A 128 13.61 4.03 -14.40
N GLU A 129 12.83 4.22 -13.35
CA GLU A 129 13.16 3.85 -11.97
C GLU A 129 11.92 3.41 -11.22
N ARG A 130 12.11 2.61 -10.19
CA ARG A 130 11.02 2.17 -9.30
C ARG A 130 11.39 2.30 -7.84
N TYR A 131 10.45 2.75 -7.04
CA TYR A 131 10.52 2.89 -5.60
C TYR A 131 9.38 2.10 -4.98
N THR A 132 9.65 1.40 -3.88
CA THR A 132 8.65 0.53 -3.28
C THR A 132 8.45 0.81 -1.81
N SER A 133 7.20 0.82 -1.36
CA SER A 133 6.79 0.94 0.03
C SER A 133 5.98 -0.27 0.46
N THR A 134 6.16 -0.70 1.71
CA THR A 134 5.46 -1.83 2.34
C THR A 134 4.83 -1.37 3.65
N PRO A 135 4.05 -2.20 4.35
CA PRO A 135 3.58 -1.90 5.70
C PRO A 135 4.69 -1.46 6.66
N LEU A 136 5.89 -2.02 6.54
CA LEU A 136 7.04 -1.60 7.36
C LEU A 136 7.52 -0.19 7.03
N THR A 137 7.44 0.22 5.77
CA THR A 137 7.76 1.60 5.37
C THR A 137 6.77 2.57 6.00
N TYR A 138 5.48 2.28 5.87
CA TYR A 138 4.44 3.14 6.47
C TYR A 138 4.58 3.19 7.99
N ARG A 139 4.74 2.05 8.67
CA ARG A 139 4.99 2.03 10.11
C ARG A 139 6.14 2.95 10.52
N ASP A 140 7.27 2.85 9.86
CA ASP A 140 8.48 3.53 10.27
C ASP A 140 8.43 5.05 9.99
N TYR A 141 7.72 5.48 8.96
CA TYR A 141 7.63 6.90 8.60
C TYR A 141 6.39 7.61 9.13
N THR A 142 5.27 6.90 9.33
CA THR A 142 4.02 7.51 9.82
C THR A 142 3.70 7.14 11.27
N LEU A 143 4.50 6.26 11.89
CA LEU A 143 4.30 5.73 13.24
C LEU A 143 2.95 5.03 13.42
N THR A 144 2.33 4.59 12.33
CA THR A 144 1.07 3.84 12.36
C THR A 144 1.35 2.39 12.72
N PRO A 145 0.73 1.84 13.76
CA PRO A 145 0.90 0.43 14.11
C PRO A 145 0.59 -0.46 12.88
N THR A 146 1.44 -1.47 12.63
CA THR A 146 1.35 -2.36 11.46
C THR A 146 1.31 -1.67 10.08
N GLY A 147 1.63 -0.37 10.03
CA GLY A 147 1.57 0.42 8.80
C GLY A 147 0.18 0.50 8.17
N SER A 148 -0.88 0.40 8.97
CA SER A 148 -2.26 0.31 8.48
C SER A 148 -2.66 1.52 7.65
N ALA A 149 -3.39 1.28 6.54
CA ALA A 149 -3.81 2.33 5.61
C ALA A 149 -4.96 3.19 6.15
N TYR A 150 -5.83 2.62 7.00
CA TYR A 150 -7.06 3.27 7.48
C TYR A 150 -7.17 3.30 9.01
N GLY A 151 -6.08 3.06 9.73
CA GLY A 151 -6.06 3.02 11.18
C GLY A 151 -6.78 1.81 11.76
N LEU A 152 -7.62 2.01 12.75
CA LEU A 152 -8.30 0.92 13.45
C LEU A 152 -9.39 0.27 12.59
N ARG A 153 -9.43 -1.06 12.65
CA ARG A 153 -10.47 -1.86 12.01
C ARG A 153 -11.83 -1.57 12.63
N LYS A 154 -12.82 -1.28 11.79
CA LYS A 154 -14.20 -1.15 12.21
C LYS A 154 -14.85 -2.54 12.26
N ASP A 155 -15.39 -2.92 13.41
CA ASP A 155 -16.18 -4.14 13.52
C ASP A 155 -17.64 -3.83 13.17
N PHE A 156 -18.08 -4.39 12.06
CA PHE A 156 -19.44 -4.19 11.59
C PHE A 156 -20.50 -4.88 12.48
N ASN A 157 -20.13 -5.99 13.13
CA ASN A 157 -21.01 -6.73 14.01
C ASN A 157 -21.06 -6.11 15.41
N ASN A 158 -20.02 -5.34 15.79
CA ASN A 158 -19.96 -4.67 17.08
C ASN A 158 -19.37 -3.26 16.94
N PRO A 159 -20.07 -2.33 16.29
CA PRO A 159 -19.55 -1.01 15.98
C PRO A 159 -19.18 -0.19 17.22
N ILE A 160 -19.87 -0.40 18.34
CA ILE A 160 -19.65 0.36 19.59
C ILE A 160 -18.24 0.12 20.14
N THR A 161 -17.72 -1.11 20.05
CA THR A 161 -16.38 -1.45 20.58
C THR A 161 -15.27 -0.77 19.79
N THR A 162 -15.46 -0.54 18.49
CA THR A 162 -14.47 0.05 17.59
C THR A 162 -14.71 1.54 17.31
N MET A 163 -15.80 2.12 17.80
CA MET A 163 -16.00 3.57 17.74
C MET A 163 -15.14 4.28 18.78
N LEU A 164 -14.31 5.18 18.28
CA LEU A 164 -13.53 6.09 19.11
C LEU A 164 -14.23 7.45 19.17
N SER A 165 -14.33 8.00 20.38
CA SER A 165 -14.76 9.40 20.54
C SER A 165 -13.72 10.34 19.91
N PRO A 166 -14.14 11.39 19.20
CA PRO A 166 -13.22 12.44 18.76
C PRO A 166 -12.65 13.25 19.94
N ARG A 167 -13.25 13.13 21.11
CA ARG A 167 -12.74 13.72 22.35
C ARG A 167 -11.87 12.70 23.08
N THR A 168 -10.63 13.03 23.32
CA THR A 168 -9.71 12.22 24.12
C THR A 168 -9.84 12.60 25.61
N PRO A 169 -9.58 11.68 26.56
CA PRO A 169 -9.52 12.01 27.98
C PRO A 169 -8.19 12.67 28.37
N ILE A 170 -7.43 13.13 27.41
CA ILE A 170 -6.18 13.86 27.62
C ILE A 170 -6.56 15.37 27.58
N PRO A 171 -6.23 16.16 28.62
CA PRO A 171 -6.48 17.56 28.66
C PRO A 171 -5.74 18.32 27.57
#